data_1f976c2ebd3c5d95ecb5e1544356d606
#
_entry.id   1f976c2ebd3c5d95ecb5e1544356d606
#
_cell.length_a   1.000
_cell.length_b   1.000
_cell.length_c   1.000
_cell.angle_alpha   90.00
_cell.angle_beta   90.00
_cell.angle_gamma   90.00
#
_symmetry.space_group_name_H-M   'P 1'
#
loop_
_entity.id
_entity.type
_entity.pdbx_description
1 polymer ?
#
loop_
_entity_poly.entity_id
_entity_poly.type
_entity_poly.pdbx_seq_one_letter_code
_entity_poly.pdbx_strand_id
1 'polypeptide(L)'
;MKHEPIQVTPHLFQLGVSTFPAYLSMGEIGMIIEGGTGPTTDIIVSQVESLGIDPASIKYITLTHTHADHVGGCPRLRKLWPHVKIVAGPTAAKLVQGENFTKEFLRADKMIGDILIDKGEIQEMPPNIDEYTFEVDRVVEEGEKIDLGQGIVWEVFSTPGHSPCHISLFEEKEKNLVAGDMTGFFDPETEEDVFWPNYFQSLELYCGSIKRMATVPAERILLSHNGVVNMDAKTYMNKALRATEAYHQELVERLANGEDRKAISSEKRDFVISLGPLAYSNVIEFLCNLLTKNSQKESEKGSLDFQIN
;
A
#
# COMPACT_ATOMS: atom_id res chain seq x y z
N MET A 1 -23.09 -11.55 -0.32
CA MET A 1 -21.73 -11.41 -0.88
C MET A 1 -20.74 -11.77 0.22
N LYS A 2 -19.66 -12.47 -0.06
CA LYS A 2 -18.69 -12.83 1.01
C LYS A 2 -17.92 -11.61 1.51
N HIS A 3 -17.68 -10.65 0.61
CA HIS A 3 -16.95 -9.41 0.87
C HIS A 3 -17.89 -8.23 0.62
N GLU A 4 -18.50 -7.71 1.67
CA GLU A 4 -19.32 -6.51 1.56
C GLU A 4 -18.41 -5.27 1.59
N PRO A 5 -18.74 -4.20 0.83
CA PRO A 5 -18.02 -2.95 0.94
C PRO A 5 -18.25 -2.33 2.32
N ILE A 6 -17.23 -1.67 2.88
CA ILE A 6 -17.33 -1.03 4.19
C ILE A 6 -17.42 0.48 3.99
N GLN A 7 -18.49 1.11 4.45
CA GLN A 7 -18.59 2.57 4.46
C GLN A 7 -17.70 3.13 5.57
N VAL A 8 -16.64 3.84 5.19
CA VAL A 8 -15.69 4.48 6.11
C VAL A 8 -16.18 5.85 6.54
N THR A 9 -16.63 6.66 5.57
CA THR A 9 -17.23 7.97 5.76
C THR A 9 -18.39 8.14 4.75
N PRO A 10 -19.19 9.24 4.79
CA PRO A 10 -20.22 9.44 3.79
C PRO A 10 -19.76 9.39 2.33
N HIS A 11 -18.48 9.71 2.06
CA HIS A 11 -17.93 9.79 0.72
C HIS A 11 -16.81 8.79 0.45
N LEU A 12 -16.52 7.89 1.40
CA LEU A 12 -15.40 6.95 1.30
C LEU A 12 -15.84 5.53 1.66
N PHE A 13 -15.50 4.57 0.81
CA PHE A 13 -15.79 3.15 0.98
C PHE A 13 -14.51 2.34 0.85
N GLN A 14 -14.32 1.36 1.72
CA GLN A 14 -13.30 0.33 1.56
C GLN A 14 -13.87 -0.81 0.72
N LEU A 15 -13.15 -1.17 -0.33
CA LEU A 15 -13.44 -2.24 -1.27
C LEU A 15 -12.35 -3.33 -1.22
N GLY A 16 -12.51 -4.36 -2.05
CA GLY A 16 -11.58 -5.48 -2.15
C GLY A 16 -11.73 -6.46 -0.97
N VAL A 17 -10.64 -7.03 -0.55
CA VAL A 17 -10.53 -7.88 0.65
C VAL A 17 -9.71 -7.15 1.72
N SER A 18 -9.88 -7.51 3.00
CA SER A 18 -9.16 -6.81 4.10
C SER A 18 -7.64 -6.81 3.92
N THR A 19 -7.08 -7.91 3.41
CA THR A 19 -5.65 -8.04 3.14
C THR A 19 -5.14 -7.11 2.04
N PHE A 20 -5.97 -6.84 1.02
CA PHE A 20 -5.66 -6.00 -0.14
C PHE A 20 -6.85 -5.07 -0.41
N PRO A 21 -7.05 -4.07 0.45
CA PRO A 21 -8.13 -3.10 0.28
C PRO A 21 -7.84 -2.16 -0.90
N ALA A 22 -8.92 -1.72 -1.54
CA ALA A 22 -8.96 -0.54 -2.37
C ALA A 22 -9.97 0.43 -1.75
N TYR A 23 -9.87 1.72 -2.05
CA TYR A 23 -10.77 2.70 -1.46
C TYR A 23 -11.48 3.48 -2.57
N LEU A 24 -12.82 3.53 -2.52
CA LEU A 24 -13.61 4.33 -3.42
C LEU A 24 -14.00 5.64 -2.74
N SER A 25 -13.49 6.75 -3.25
CA SER A 25 -13.86 8.10 -2.83
C SER A 25 -14.81 8.72 -3.85
N MET A 26 -15.94 9.27 -3.36
CA MET A 26 -17.03 9.81 -4.19
C MET A 26 -17.27 11.28 -3.88
N GLY A 27 -17.24 12.10 -4.93
CA GLY A 27 -17.76 13.46 -4.98
C GLY A 27 -18.83 13.54 -6.07
N GLU A 28 -18.73 14.51 -6.99
CA GLU A 28 -19.48 14.52 -8.25
C GLU A 28 -18.98 13.43 -9.21
N ILE A 29 -17.69 13.10 -9.08
CA ILE A 29 -17.04 11.97 -9.75
C ILE A 29 -16.38 11.06 -8.72
N GLY A 30 -16.11 9.80 -9.11
CA GLY A 30 -15.45 8.81 -8.27
C GLY A 30 -13.98 8.63 -8.60
N MET A 31 -13.22 8.24 -7.58
CA MET A 31 -11.82 7.82 -7.66
C MET A 31 -11.62 6.57 -6.83
N ILE A 32 -11.09 5.52 -7.43
CA ILE A 32 -10.56 4.37 -6.69
C ILE A 32 -9.11 4.66 -6.34
N ILE A 33 -8.76 4.52 -5.09
CA ILE A 33 -7.39 4.63 -4.58
C ILE A 33 -6.90 3.21 -4.30
N GLU A 34 -5.76 2.86 -4.80
CA GLU A 34 -5.20 1.52 -5.01
C GLU A 34 -5.94 0.74 -6.11
N GLY A 35 -5.18 0.15 -7.04
CA GLY A 35 -5.75 -0.68 -8.09
C GLY A 35 -6.21 -2.06 -7.60
N GLY A 36 -5.84 -2.41 -6.37
CA GLY A 36 -6.01 -3.77 -5.84
C GLY A 36 -5.14 -4.78 -6.58
N THR A 37 -5.43 -6.06 -6.36
CA THR A 37 -4.79 -7.16 -7.07
C THR A 37 -5.60 -7.59 -8.27
N GLY A 38 -4.98 -8.24 -9.25
CA GLY A 38 -5.73 -8.83 -10.37
C GLY A 38 -6.81 -9.82 -9.90
N PRO A 39 -6.49 -10.74 -8.95
CA PRO A 39 -7.45 -11.69 -8.38
C PRO A 39 -8.66 -11.05 -7.68
N THR A 40 -8.54 -9.84 -7.11
CA THR A 40 -9.64 -9.17 -6.38
C THR A 40 -10.50 -8.26 -7.24
N THR A 41 -10.19 -8.11 -8.53
CA THR A 41 -10.90 -7.17 -9.43
C THR A 41 -12.41 -7.41 -9.47
N ASP A 42 -12.84 -8.68 -9.61
CA ASP A 42 -14.26 -9.02 -9.70
C ASP A 42 -15.00 -8.72 -8.38
N ILE A 43 -14.31 -8.81 -7.23
CA ILE A 43 -14.84 -8.42 -5.93
C ILE A 43 -15.07 -6.91 -5.91
N ILE A 44 -14.08 -6.10 -6.33
CA ILE A 44 -14.20 -4.63 -6.39
C ILE A 44 -15.37 -4.22 -7.28
N VAL A 45 -15.49 -4.83 -8.47
CA VAL A 45 -16.59 -4.55 -9.40
C VAL A 45 -17.95 -4.85 -8.77
N SER A 46 -18.10 -6.04 -8.17
CA SER A 46 -19.34 -6.45 -7.51
C SER A 46 -19.71 -5.54 -6.33
N GLN A 47 -18.72 -5.06 -5.59
CA GLN A 47 -18.91 -4.12 -4.49
C GLN A 47 -19.38 -2.75 -4.98
N VAL A 48 -18.81 -2.22 -6.06
CA VAL A 48 -19.26 -0.97 -6.70
C VAL A 48 -20.73 -1.09 -7.14
N GLU A 49 -21.08 -2.21 -7.77
CA GLU A 49 -22.46 -2.50 -8.18
C GLU A 49 -23.41 -2.58 -6.98
N SER A 50 -23.02 -3.25 -5.89
CA SER A 50 -23.85 -3.40 -4.68
C SER A 50 -24.10 -2.07 -3.96
N LEU A 51 -23.18 -1.10 -4.07
CA LEU A 51 -23.35 0.25 -3.60
C LEU A 51 -24.32 1.09 -4.48
N GLY A 52 -24.76 0.56 -5.62
CA GLY A 52 -25.62 1.28 -6.58
C GLY A 52 -24.87 2.43 -7.27
N ILE A 53 -23.54 2.41 -7.30
CA ILE A 53 -22.73 3.44 -7.93
C ILE A 53 -22.60 3.11 -9.41
N ASP A 54 -22.93 4.09 -10.27
CA ASP A 54 -22.69 3.96 -11.72
C ASP A 54 -21.18 3.98 -11.99
N PRO A 55 -20.58 2.88 -12.51
CA PRO A 55 -19.18 2.84 -12.86
C PRO A 55 -18.73 3.96 -13.80
N ALA A 56 -19.64 4.49 -14.62
CA ALA A 56 -19.35 5.63 -15.50
C ALA A 56 -19.01 6.91 -14.72
N SER A 57 -19.42 7.02 -13.46
CA SER A 57 -19.05 8.13 -12.58
C SER A 57 -17.61 8.04 -12.04
N ILE A 58 -17.02 6.86 -12.01
CA ILE A 58 -15.64 6.64 -11.55
C ILE A 58 -14.69 7.08 -12.66
N LYS A 59 -13.90 8.13 -12.44
CA LYS A 59 -13.02 8.71 -13.46
C LYS A 59 -11.56 8.36 -13.28
N TYR A 60 -11.15 8.01 -12.05
CA TYR A 60 -9.74 7.79 -11.72
C TYR A 60 -9.53 6.49 -10.96
N ILE A 61 -8.37 5.85 -11.22
CA ILE A 61 -7.74 4.89 -10.33
C ILE A 61 -6.38 5.47 -9.99
N THR A 62 -6.16 5.83 -8.73
CA THR A 62 -4.92 6.46 -8.26
C THR A 62 -4.08 5.45 -7.50
N LEU A 63 -2.84 5.28 -7.94
CA LEU A 63 -1.89 4.34 -7.35
C LEU A 63 -1.01 5.04 -6.33
N THR A 64 -0.82 4.44 -5.16
CA THR A 64 0.21 4.90 -4.22
C THR A 64 1.60 4.53 -4.72
N HIS A 65 1.78 3.33 -5.25
CA HIS A 65 3.04 2.84 -5.82
C HIS A 65 2.81 1.65 -6.79
N THR A 66 3.90 1.02 -7.27
CA THR A 66 3.83 0.06 -8.38
C THR A 66 4.07 -1.41 -7.99
N HIS A 67 3.94 -1.80 -6.71
CA HIS A 67 3.94 -3.21 -6.38
C HIS A 67 2.68 -3.90 -6.93
N ALA A 68 2.78 -5.18 -7.19
CA ALA A 68 1.75 -5.93 -7.92
C ALA A 68 0.38 -5.96 -7.20
N ASP A 69 0.40 -5.95 -5.88
CA ASP A 69 -0.77 -5.93 -5.02
C ASP A 69 -1.52 -4.59 -4.98
N HIS A 70 -0.94 -3.52 -5.55
CA HIS A 70 -1.53 -2.18 -5.67
C HIS A 70 -1.90 -1.79 -7.09
N VAL A 71 -1.18 -2.32 -8.06
CA VAL A 71 -1.41 -1.99 -9.48
C VAL A 71 -2.13 -3.10 -10.24
N GLY A 72 -2.26 -4.26 -9.63
CA GLY A 72 -2.63 -5.50 -10.30
C GLY A 72 -4.02 -5.51 -10.94
N GLY A 73 -4.99 -4.88 -10.32
CA GLY A 73 -6.34 -4.78 -10.87
C GLY A 73 -6.48 -3.79 -12.04
N CYS A 74 -5.53 -2.85 -12.20
CA CYS A 74 -5.65 -1.78 -13.20
C CYS A 74 -5.91 -2.26 -14.64
N PRO A 75 -5.20 -3.25 -15.19
CA PRO A 75 -5.45 -3.71 -16.56
C PRO A 75 -6.87 -4.27 -16.74
N ARG A 76 -7.39 -4.99 -15.74
CA ARG A 76 -8.73 -5.58 -15.77
C ARG A 76 -9.81 -4.50 -15.60
N LEU A 77 -9.64 -3.60 -14.64
CA LEU A 77 -10.56 -2.48 -14.42
C LEU A 77 -10.62 -1.57 -15.64
N ARG A 78 -9.48 -1.29 -16.29
CA ARG A 78 -9.44 -0.52 -17.54
C ARG A 78 -10.16 -1.23 -18.68
N LYS A 79 -10.06 -2.56 -18.79
CA LYS A 79 -10.81 -3.33 -19.79
C LYS A 79 -12.32 -3.25 -19.57
N LEU A 80 -12.77 -3.30 -18.31
CA LEU A 80 -14.19 -3.20 -17.94
C LEU A 80 -14.71 -1.76 -18.02
N TRP A 81 -13.89 -0.79 -17.63
CA TRP A 81 -14.21 0.64 -17.59
C TRP A 81 -13.23 1.46 -18.43
N PRO A 82 -13.32 1.44 -19.79
CA PRO A 82 -12.32 2.05 -20.67
C PRO A 82 -12.16 3.57 -20.54
N HIS A 83 -13.11 4.22 -19.88
CA HIS A 83 -13.09 5.67 -19.62
C HIS A 83 -12.28 6.06 -18.38
N VAL A 84 -11.89 5.10 -17.54
CA VAL A 84 -11.13 5.36 -16.32
C VAL A 84 -9.68 5.70 -16.66
N LYS A 85 -9.13 6.71 -16.00
CA LYS A 85 -7.75 7.13 -16.14
C LYS A 85 -6.92 6.64 -14.94
N ILE A 86 -5.79 6.02 -15.23
CA ILE A 86 -4.80 5.65 -14.20
C ILE A 86 -3.99 6.89 -13.85
N VAL A 87 -3.95 7.20 -12.55
CA VAL A 87 -3.24 8.34 -11.98
C VAL A 87 -2.12 7.83 -11.09
N ALA A 88 -0.91 8.36 -11.21
CA ALA A 88 0.22 7.97 -10.38
C ALA A 88 1.29 9.07 -10.35
N GLY A 89 2.24 8.94 -9.42
CA GLY A 89 3.41 9.82 -9.37
C GLY A 89 4.37 9.62 -10.55
N PRO A 90 5.28 10.58 -10.83
CA PRO A 90 6.15 10.55 -12.01
C PRO A 90 7.12 9.37 -12.04
N THR A 91 7.58 8.91 -10.87
CA THR A 91 8.44 7.72 -10.78
C THR A 91 7.66 6.45 -11.09
N ALA A 92 6.42 6.31 -10.63
CA ALA A 92 5.54 5.19 -10.94
C ALA A 92 5.27 5.11 -12.45
N ALA A 93 4.95 6.23 -13.10
CA ALA A 93 4.71 6.31 -14.53
C ALA A 93 5.91 5.84 -15.39
N LYS A 94 7.13 6.01 -14.88
CA LYS A 94 8.35 5.49 -15.53
C LYS A 94 8.54 3.99 -15.27
N LEU A 95 8.32 3.52 -14.04
CA LEU A 95 8.55 2.14 -13.65
C LEU A 95 7.62 1.16 -14.38
N VAL A 96 6.36 1.51 -14.56
CA VAL A 96 5.39 0.63 -15.26
C VAL A 96 5.70 0.43 -16.75
N GLN A 97 6.57 1.27 -17.35
CA GLN A 97 7.03 1.15 -18.72
C GLN A 97 8.25 0.22 -18.87
N GLY A 98 8.77 -0.33 -17.76
CA GLY A 98 9.93 -1.22 -17.78
C GLY A 98 9.66 -2.51 -18.58
N GLU A 99 10.63 -2.95 -19.38
CA GLU A 99 10.51 -4.12 -20.28
C GLU A 99 10.06 -5.40 -19.56
N ASN A 100 10.43 -5.57 -18.30
CA ASN A 100 10.10 -6.76 -17.51
C ASN A 100 8.89 -6.56 -16.59
N PHE A 101 8.32 -5.35 -16.51
CA PHE A 101 7.28 -5.02 -15.54
C PHE A 101 6.09 -5.98 -15.63
N THR A 102 5.53 -6.16 -16.82
CA THR A 102 4.39 -7.06 -17.04
C THR A 102 4.71 -8.51 -16.66
N LYS A 103 5.91 -9.00 -16.96
CA LYS A 103 6.33 -10.36 -16.62
C LYS A 103 6.44 -10.57 -15.11
N GLU A 104 7.05 -9.62 -14.42
CA GLU A 104 7.20 -9.65 -12.96
C GLU A 104 5.85 -9.51 -12.28
N PHE A 105 5.00 -8.62 -12.79
CA PHE A 105 3.62 -8.48 -12.36
C PHE A 105 2.85 -9.80 -12.46
N LEU A 106 2.80 -10.45 -13.62
CA LEU A 106 2.04 -11.70 -13.82
C LEU A 106 2.50 -12.80 -12.87
N ARG A 107 3.80 -12.86 -12.57
CA ARG A 107 4.33 -13.80 -11.59
C ARG A 107 3.84 -13.50 -10.17
N ALA A 108 3.87 -12.24 -9.76
CA ALA A 108 3.42 -11.82 -8.44
C ALA A 108 1.89 -11.96 -8.30
N ASP A 109 1.13 -11.57 -9.32
CA ASP A 109 -0.33 -11.66 -9.37
C ASP A 109 -0.82 -13.12 -9.21
N LYS A 110 -0.14 -14.07 -9.89
CA LYS A 110 -0.39 -15.50 -9.69
C LYS A 110 -0.13 -15.92 -8.24
N MET A 111 0.99 -15.51 -7.66
CA MET A 111 1.34 -15.83 -6.28
C MET A 111 0.28 -15.30 -5.31
N ILE A 112 -0.16 -14.06 -5.49
CA ILE A 112 -1.22 -13.45 -4.68
C ILE A 112 -2.53 -14.25 -4.82
N GLY A 113 -2.88 -14.65 -6.03
CA GLY A 113 -4.06 -15.47 -6.29
C GLY A 113 -4.02 -16.80 -5.58
N ASP A 114 -2.89 -17.52 -5.62
CA ASP A 114 -2.70 -18.78 -4.91
C ASP A 114 -2.93 -18.59 -3.38
N ILE A 115 -2.41 -17.51 -2.77
CA ILE A 115 -2.66 -17.16 -1.36
C ILE A 115 -4.15 -16.91 -1.09
N LEU A 116 -4.81 -16.15 -1.92
CA LEU A 116 -6.22 -15.80 -1.73
C LEU A 116 -7.13 -17.03 -1.89
N ILE A 117 -6.78 -17.97 -2.76
CA ILE A 117 -7.46 -19.27 -2.90
C ILE A 117 -7.26 -20.10 -1.64
N ASP A 118 -6.02 -20.25 -1.17
CA ASP A 118 -5.70 -21.05 0.03
C ASP A 118 -6.41 -20.52 1.29
N LYS A 119 -6.59 -19.19 1.38
CA LYS A 119 -7.38 -18.55 2.44
C LYS A 119 -8.89 -18.60 2.19
N GLY A 120 -9.31 -19.10 1.04
CA GLY A 120 -10.71 -19.12 0.63
C GLY A 120 -11.31 -17.73 0.43
N GLU A 121 -10.48 -16.69 0.20
CA GLU A 121 -10.94 -15.32 -0.12
C GLU A 121 -11.54 -15.25 -1.52
N ILE A 122 -10.95 -15.99 -2.46
CA ILE A 122 -11.49 -16.24 -3.79
C ILE A 122 -11.59 -17.74 -4.05
N GLN A 123 -12.43 -18.16 -4.99
CA GLN A 123 -12.57 -19.58 -5.34
C GLN A 123 -11.58 -20.02 -6.41
N GLU A 124 -11.31 -19.14 -7.37
CA GLU A 124 -10.42 -19.38 -8.50
C GLU A 124 -9.82 -18.08 -9.02
N MET A 125 -8.73 -18.18 -9.77
CA MET A 125 -8.15 -17.04 -10.47
C MET A 125 -9.10 -16.54 -11.56
N PRO A 126 -9.31 -15.23 -11.70
CA PRO A 126 -10.05 -14.71 -12.84
C PRO A 126 -9.31 -15.07 -14.14
N PRO A 127 -10.03 -15.29 -15.26
CA PRO A 127 -9.40 -15.66 -16.53
C PRO A 127 -8.41 -14.57 -16.97
N ASN A 128 -7.33 -14.99 -17.63
CA ASN A 128 -6.37 -14.05 -18.19
C ASN A 128 -7.04 -13.12 -19.22
N ILE A 129 -6.55 -11.90 -19.27
CA ILE A 129 -6.94 -10.94 -20.33
C ILE A 129 -5.91 -11.00 -21.46
N ASP A 130 -6.33 -10.62 -22.67
CA ASP A 130 -5.48 -10.72 -23.87
C ASP A 130 -4.25 -9.83 -23.79
N GLU A 131 -4.37 -8.66 -23.13
CA GLU A 131 -3.31 -7.68 -23.00
C GLU A 131 -3.32 -7.04 -21.60
N TYR A 132 -2.15 -6.99 -20.97
CA TYR A 132 -1.93 -6.31 -19.69
C TYR A 132 -1.22 -4.98 -19.93
N THR A 133 -1.96 -3.89 -19.84
CA THR A 133 -1.46 -2.53 -20.03
C THR A 133 -1.39 -1.78 -18.71
N PHE A 134 -0.20 -1.29 -18.36
CA PHE A 134 0.08 -0.52 -17.14
C PHE A 134 0.42 0.95 -17.45
N GLU A 135 -0.26 1.53 -18.42
CA GLU A 135 -0.06 2.92 -18.80
C GLU A 135 -0.66 3.88 -17.77
N VAL A 136 0.07 4.91 -17.40
CA VAL A 136 -0.38 6.02 -16.55
C VAL A 136 -0.88 7.14 -17.44
N ASP A 137 -2.18 7.49 -17.32
CA ASP A 137 -2.83 8.52 -18.15
C ASP A 137 -2.64 9.93 -17.60
N ARG A 138 -2.48 10.06 -16.27
CA ARG A 138 -2.25 11.33 -15.59
C ARG A 138 -1.15 11.18 -14.55
N VAL A 139 -0.10 11.95 -14.71
CA VAL A 139 0.96 12.07 -13.71
C VAL A 139 0.57 13.18 -12.74
N VAL A 140 0.73 12.93 -11.43
CA VAL A 140 0.49 13.90 -10.38
C VAL A 140 1.77 14.10 -9.56
N GLU A 141 2.02 15.34 -9.16
CA GLU A 141 3.22 15.72 -8.42
C GLU A 141 2.88 16.14 -6.98
N GLU A 142 3.91 16.32 -6.17
CA GLU A 142 3.85 16.84 -4.79
C GLU A 142 2.99 18.11 -4.71
N GLY A 143 2.01 18.13 -3.79
CA GLY A 143 1.10 19.25 -3.57
C GLY A 143 -0.01 19.41 -4.61
N GLU A 144 -0.04 18.58 -5.66
CA GLU A 144 -1.12 18.61 -6.63
C GLU A 144 -2.43 18.11 -6.00
N LYS A 145 -3.55 18.65 -6.47
CA LYS A 145 -4.88 18.33 -5.97
C LYS A 145 -5.72 17.59 -7.01
N ILE A 146 -6.40 16.55 -6.55
CA ILE A 146 -7.39 15.79 -7.32
C ILE A 146 -8.76 16.15 -6.75
N ASP A 147 -9.49 17.02 -7.45
CA ASP A 147 -10.81 17.46 -7.05
C ASP A 147 -11.88 16.52 -7.63
N LEU A 148 -12.68 15.94 -6.76
CA LEU A 148 -13.80 15.05 -7.12
C LEU A 148 -15.16 15.74 -7.09
N GLY A 149 -15.20 17.05 -6.75
CA GLY A 149 -16.43 17.79 -6.53
C GLY A 149 -16.98 17.61 -5.12
N GLN A 150 -18.03 18.36 -4.77
CA GLN A 150 -18.67 18.36 -3.45
C GLN A 150 -17.72 18.65 -2.28
N GLY A 151 -16.57 19.28 -2.55
CA GLY A 151 -15.54 19.58 -1.56
C GLY A 151 -14.64 18.38 -1.20
N ILE A 152 -14.74 17.28 -1.93
CA ILE A 152 -13.83 16.12 -1.79
C ILE A 152 -12.61 16.37 -2.67
N VAL A 153 -11.51 16.74 -2.02
CA VAL A 153 -10.24 17.10 -2.68
C VAL A 153 -9.10 16.36 -2.02
N TRP A 154 -8.37 15.58 -2.81
CA TRP A 154 -7.21 14.82 -2.38
C TRP A 154 -5.91 15.55 -2.76
N GLU A 155 -5.08 15.86 -1.79
CA GLU A 155 -3.74 16.44 -1.97
C GLU A 155 -2.70 15.32 -1.99
N VAL A 156 -1.77 15.41 -2.93
CA VAL A 156 -0.71 14.42 -3.18
C VAL A 156 0.55 14.76 -2.41
N PHE A 157 1.13 13.76 -1.75
CA PHE A 157 2.41 13.84 -1.05
C PHE A 157 3.36 12.76 -1.55
N SER A 158 4.57 13.12 -1.94
CA SER A 158 5.63 12.14 -2.24
C SER A 158 6.16 11.55 -0.94
N THR A 159 6.05 10.25 -0.76
CA THR A 159 6.42 9.55 0.49
C THR A 159 7.34 8.35 0.22
N PRO A 160 8.55 8.59 -0.34
CA PRO A 160 9.51 7.53 -0.65
C PRO A 160 10.06 6.88 0.62
N GLY A 161 10.64 5.68 0.46
CA GLY A 161 11.27 4.92 1.54
C GLY A 161 10.88 3.45 1.55
N HIS A 162 9.57 3.15 1.43
CA HIS A 162 9.08 1.82 1.07
C HIS A 162 9.45 1.50 -0.38
N SER A 163 9.05 2.36 -1.28
CA SER A 163 9.43 2.33 -2.69
C SER A 163 9.79 3.73 -3.20
N PRO A 164 10.57 3.86 -4.31
CA PRO A 164 10.95 5.18 -4.83
C PRO A 164 9.80 5.96 -5.46
N CYS A 165 8.70 5.29 -5.76
CA CYS A 165 7.55 5.89 -6.43
C CYS A 165 6.36 6.14 -5.50
N HIS A 166 6.50 5.85 -4.20
CA HIS A 166 5.38 5.93 -3.26
C HIS A 166 4.88 7.35 -3.09
N ILE A 167 3.55 7.51 -3.16
CA ILE A 167 2.82 8.72 -2.82
C ILE A 167 1.74 8.40 -1.78
N SER A 168 1.45 9.37 -0.94
CA SER A 168 0.31 9.38 -0.02
C SER A 168 -0.69 10.45 -0.44
N LEU A 169 -1.93 10.35 0.02
CA LEU A 169 -3.01 11.26 -0.35
C LEU A 169 -3.75 11.71 0.91
N PHE A 170 -3.98 13.01 1.06
CA PHE A 170 -4.76 13.54 2.17
C PHE A 170 -6.02 14.25 1.68
N GLU A 171 -7.15 13.97 2.31
CA GLU A 171 -8.44 14.60 2.06
C GLU A 171 -8.89 15.35 3.33
N GLU A 172 -9.04 16.68 3.19
CA GLU A 172 -9.21 17.58 4.33
C GLU A 172 -10.63 17.58 4.92
N LYS A 173 -11.67 17.42 4.08
CA LYS A 173 -13.06 17.56 4.51
C LYS A 173 -13.47 16.50 5.54
N GLU A 174 -13.09 15.25 5.30
CA GLU A 174 -13.39 14.12 6.16
C GLU A 174 -12.14 13.63 6.91
N LYS A 175 -10.99 14.30 6.69
CA LYS A 175 -9.69 14.08 7.36
C LYS A 175 -9.13 12.67 7.18
N ASN A 176 -9.14 12.19 5.96
CA ASN A 176 -8.65 10.88 5.57
C ASN A 176 -7.23 10.97 5.01
N LEU A 177 -6.30 10.16 5.51
CA LEU A 177 -4.94 10.01 4.98
C LEU A 177 -4.73 8.61 4.43
N VAL A 178 -4.52 8.49 3.13
CA VAL A 178 -4.01 7.27 2.54
C VAL A 178 -2.51 7.21 2.82
N ALA A 179 -2.13 6.39 3.78
CA ALA A 179 -0.73 6.14 4.11
C ALA A 179 -0.09 5.13 3.14
N GLY A 180 -0.90 4.28 2.52
CA GLY A 180 -0.38 3.22 1.68
C GLY A 180 0.52 2.28 2.50
N ASP A 181 1.69 1.97 1.94
CA ASP A 181 2.73 1.15 2.57
C ASP A 181 3.83 1.96 3.25
N MET A 182 3.70 3.28 3.34
CA MET A 182 4.77 4.11 3.88
C MET A 182 5.04 3.88 5.37
N THR A 183 4.17 3.16 6.10
CA THR A 183 4.35 2.84 7.52
C THR A 183 4.61 1.36 7.80
N GLY A 184 4.68 0.55 6.73
CA GLY A 184 4.80 -0.88 6.83
C GLY A 184 3.46 -1.59 7.05
N PHE A 185 3.54 -2.88 7.34
CA PHE A 185 2.39 -3.68 7.70
C PHE A 185 1.99 -3.39 9.15
N PHE A 186 0.72 -3.12 9.38
CA PHE A 186 0.13 -2.94 10.69
C PHE A 186 -1.12 -3.81 10.82
N ASP A 187 -1.25 -4.51 11.94
CA ASP A 187 -2.45 -5.28 12.25
C ASP A 187 -3.25 -4.56 13.35
N PRO A 188 -4.39 -3.93 13.00
CA PRO A 188 -5.22 -3.22 13.96
C PRO A 188 -6.06 -4.14 14.84
N GLU A 189 -6.16 -5.44 14.55
CA GLU A 189 -6.98 -6.40 15.29
C GLU A 189 -6.23 -7.04 16.46
N THR A 190 -4.92 -6.84 16.56
CA THR A 190 -4.12 -7.34 17.69
C THR A 190 -4.20 -6.40 18.89
N GLU A 191 -4.25 -6.96 20.09
CA GLU A 191 -4.18 -6.16 21.34
C GLU A 191 -2.85 -5.40 21.48
N GLU A 192 -1.80 -5.91 20.85
CA GLU A 192 -0.50 -5.27 20.74
C GLU A 192 -0.39 -4.61 19.36
N ASP A 193 0.08 -3.35 19.32
CA ASP A 193 0.35 -2.63 18.06
C ASP A 193 1.50 -3.32 17.31
N VAL A 194 1.18 -4.32 16.50
CA VAL A 194 2.18 -5.06 15.73
C VAL A 194 2.47 -4.34 14.43
N PHE A 195 3.68 -3.84 14.30
CA PHE A 195 4.20 -3.25 13.07
C PHE A 195 5.32 -4.13 12.50
N TRP A 196 5.29 -4.34 11.19
CA TRP A 196 6.44 -4.80 10.45
C TRP A 196 6.90 -3.69 9.48
N PRO A 197 7.98 -2.96 9.80
CA PRO A 197 8.50 -1.90 8.93
C PRO A 197 8.96 -2.45 7.59
N ASN A 198 8.71 -1.70 6.52
CA ASN A 198 8.99 -2.14 5.16
C ASN A 198 9.82 -1.13 4.35
N TYR A 199 10.87 -0.55 4.98
CA TYR A 199 11.80 0.41 4.35
C TYR A 199 12.72 -0.24 3.31
N PHE A 200 12.10 -0.83 2.27
CA PHE A 200 12.83 -1.61 1.26
C PHE A 200 13.75 -0.76 0.40
N GLN A 201 13.45 0.52 0.22
CA GLN A 201 14.31 1.44 -0.51
C GLN A 201 15.37 2.10 0.39
N SER A 202 14.94 2.74 1.48
CA SER A 202 15.79 3.52 2.37
C SER A 202 15.11 3.78 3.71
N LEU A 203 15.80 3.46 4.81
CA LEU A 203 15.31 3.76 6.16
C LEU A 203 15.20 5.27 6.41
N GLU A 204 16.19 6.06 5.97
CA GLU A 204 16.21 7.51 6.12
C GLU A 204 15.00 8.17 5.44
N LEU A 205 14.75 7.84 4.16
CA LEU A 205 13.60 8.37 3.42
C LEU A 205 12.27 7.92 4.02
N TYR A 206 12.20 6.67 4.47
CA TYR A 206 11.03 6.10 5.12
C TYR A 206 10.67 6.86 6.40
N CYS A 207 11.61 7.05 7.31
CA CYS A 207 11.41 7.83 8.52
C CYS A 207 11.07 9.29 8.21
N GLY A 208 11.71 9.90 7.21
CA GLY A 208 11.42 11.26 6.76
C GLY A 208 9.97 11.40 6.26
N SER A 209 9.49 10.42 5.49
CA SER A 209 8.10 10.39 5.01
C SER A 209 7.10 10.27 6.15
N ILE A 210 7.33 9.36 7.10
CA ILE A 210 6.48 9.19 8.28
C ILE A 210 6.41 10.47 9.12
N LYS A 211 7.57 11.10 9.40
CA LYS A 211 7.64 12.37 10.16
C LYS A 211 6.83 13.47 9.50
N ARG A 212 6.95 13.59 8.18
CA ARG A 212 6.20 14.60 7.43
C ARG A 212 4.70 14.34 7.49
N MET A 213 4.26 13.11 7.32
CA MET A 213 2.83 12.78 7.37
C MET A 213 2.23 12.89 8.78
N ALA A 214 3.04 12.83 9.82
CA ALA A 214 2.60 13.11 11.19
C ALA A 214 2.11 14.55 11.42
N THR A 215 2.46 15.49 10.54
CA THR A 215 2.00 16.88 10.61
C THR A 215 0.67 17.14 9.91
N VAL A 216 0.18 16.18 9.14
CA VAL A 216 -1.10 16.27 8.43
C VAL A 216 -2.25 16.07 9.44
N PRO A 217 -3.32 16.91 9.42
CA PRO A 217 -4.38 16.86 10.42
C PRO A 217 -5.42 15.76 10.11
N ALA A 218 -4.95 14.55 9.78
CA ALA A 218 -5.81 13.41 9.52
C ALA A 218 -6.31 12.78 10.83
N GLU A 219 -7.52 12.27 10.80
CA GLU A 219 -8.19 11.54 11.89
C GLU A 219 -8.38 10.06 11.56
N ARG A 220 -8.13 9.67 10.30
CA ARG A 220 -8.18 8.28 9.82
C ARG A 220 -7.00 8.02 8.91
N ILE A 221 -6.45 6.82 9.05
CA ILE A 221 -5.34 6.33 8.25
C ILE A 221 -5.84 5.14 7.42
N LEU A 222 -5.72 5.26 6.10
CA LEU A 222 -6.07 4.22 5.15
C LEU A 222 -4.79 3.49 4.75
N LEU A 223 -4.74 2.21 5.03
CA LEU A 223 -3.59 1.35 4.79
C LEU A 223 -3.79 0.55 3.50
N SER A 224 -2.73 0.17 2.84
CA SER A 224 -2.79 -0.75 1.71
C SER A 224 -3.00 -2.22 2.14
N HIS A 225 -2.85 -2.49 3.43
CA HIS A 225 -3.13 -3.79 4.05
C HIS A 225 -3.93 -3.59 5.34
N ASN A 226 -4.88 -4.50 5.60
CA ASN A 226 -5.72 -4.54 6.81
C ASN A 226 -6.67 -3.33 7.02
N GLY A 227 -6.86 -2.48 6.00
CA GLY A 227 -7.95 -1.51 5.97
C GLY A 227 -7.69 -0.20 6.71
N VAL A 228 -8.63 0.26 7.54
CA VAL A 228 -8.68 1.61 8.09
C VAL A 228 -8.37 1.62 9.57
N VAL A 229 -7.50 2.53 10.00
CA VAL A 229 -7.21 2.81 11.41
C VAL A 229 -7.83 4.15 11.81
N ASN A 230 -8.74 4.12 12.78
CA ASN A 230 -9.36 5.32 13.36
C ASN A 230 -8.44 5.90 14.43
N MET A 231 -7.44 6.64 14.01
CA MET A 231 -6.43 7.28 14.86
C MET A 231 -5.93 8.53 14.17
N ASP A 232 -5.60 9.57 14.95
CA ASP A 232 -4.98 10.76 14.38
C ASP A 232 -3.56 10.45 13.84
N ALA A 233 -3.18 11.16 12.77
CA ALA A 233 -1.93 10.92 12.07
C ALA A 233 -0.70 11.02 12.98
N LYS A 234 -0.64 12.01 13.88
CA LYS A 234 0.51 12.19 14.77
C LYS A 234 0.70 10.98 15.68
N THR A 235 -0.38 10.49 16.29
CA THR A 235 -0.34 9.30 17.18
C THR A 235 0.07 8.06 16.40
N TYR A 236 -0.57 7.80 15.25
CA TYR A 236 -0.27 6.64 14.43
C TYR A 236 1.18 6.64 13.92
N MET A 237 1.64 7.77 13.37
CA MET A 237 3.00 7.89 12.84
C MET A 237 4.08 7.78 13.92
N ASN A 238 3.80 8.26 15.14
CA ASN A 238 4.69 8.02 16.29
C ASN A 238 4.83 6.53 16.63
N LYS A 239 3.73 5.78 16.61
CA LYS A 239 3.78 4.32 16.83
C LYS A 239 4.61 3.63 15.75
N ALA A 240 4.37 3.96 14.46
CA ALA A 240 5.11 3.41 13.33
C ALA A 240 6.62 3.72 13.42
N LEU A 241 7.00 4.95 13.79
CA LEU A 241 8.42 5.33 13.97
C LEU A 241 9.08 4.58 15.12
N ARG A 242 8.41 4.45 16.27
CA ARG A 242 8.97 3.70 17.43
C ARG A 242 9.17 2.22 17.09
N ALA A 243 8.21 1.61 16.40
CA ALA A 243 8.34 0.23 15.95
C ALA A 243 9.50 0.09 14.94
N THR A 244 9.65 1.06 14.03
CA THR A 244 10.75 1.10 13.06
C THR A 244 12.11 1.26 13.76
N GLU A 245 12.21 2.13 14.75
CA GLU A 245 13.41 2.33 15.57
C GLU A 245 13.80 1.04 16.28
N ALA A 246 12.86 0.41 16.99
CA ALA A 246 13.10 -0.82 17.72
C ALA A 246 13.56 -1.95 16.79
N TYR A 247 12.89 -2.11 15.62
CA TYR A 247 13.26 -3.11 14.63
C TYR A 247 14.66 -2.84 14.05
N HIS A 248 14.97 -1.59 13.73
CA HIS A 248 16.30 -1.18 13.24
C HIS A 248 17.39 -1.45 14.28
N GLN A 249 17.18 -1.03 15.53
CA GLN A 249 18.15 -1.21 16.63
C GLN A 249 18.42 -2.69 16.90
N GLU A 250 17.39 -3.52 16.93
CA GLU A 250 17.54 -4.97 17.06
C GLU A 250 18.41 -5.56 15.96
N LEU A 251 18.15 -5.21 14.70
CA LEU A 251 18.93 -5.72 13.56
C LEU A 251 20.42 -5.29 13.64
N VAL A 252 20.66 -4.02 14.01
CA VAL A 252 22.03 -3.48 14.12
C VAL A 252 22.79 -4.16 15.28
N GLU A 253 22.15 -4.33 16.44
CA GLU A 253 22.73 -5.00 17.61
C GLU A 253 23.10 -6.45 17.30
N ARG A 254 22.19 -7.20 16.68
CA ARG A 254 22.44 -8.61 16.30
C ARG A 254 23.61 -8.74 15.33
N LEU A 255 23.69 -7.85 14.33
CA LEU A 255 24.81 -7.80 13.39
C LEU A 255 26.14 -7.43 14.08
N ALA A 256 26.11 -6.48 15.04
CA ALA A 256 27.29 -6.09 15.82
C ALA A 256 27.79 -7.23 16.73
N ASN A 257 26.89 -8.08 17.20
CA ASN A 257 27.20 -9.29 17.97
C ASN A 257 27.72 -10.45 17.08
N GLY A 258 27.83 -10.26 15.77
CA GLY A 258 28.39 -11.24 14.84
C GLY A 258 27.38 -12.29 14.35
N GLU A 259 26.07 -12.06 14.56
CA GLU A 259 25.06 -12.96 14.01
C GLU A 259 25.05 -12.92 12.47
N ASP A 260 24.83 -14.07 11.87
CA ASP A 260 24.76 -14.17 10.42
C ASP A 260 23.47 -13.52 9.88
N ARG A 261 23.63 -12.63 8.88
CA ARG A 261 22.52 -11.90 8.28
C ARG A 261 21.40 -12.81 7.71
N LYS A 262 21.77 -13.98 7.16
CA LYS A 262 20.78 -14.93 6.64
C LYS A 262 19.99 -15.57 7.78
N ALA A 263 20.65 -15.90 8.89
CA ALA A 263 19.97 -16.44 10.07
C ALA A 263 18.95 -15.43 10.63
N ILE A 264 19.36 -14.17 10.78
CA ILE A 264 18.45 -13.07 11.18
C ILE A 264 17.26 -12.98 10.20
N SER A 265 17.52 -12.98 8.91
CA SER A 265 16.48 -12.84 7.88
C SER A 265 15.49 -14.02 7.88
N SER A 266 15.98 -15.24 8.11
CA SER A 266 15.12 -16.43 8.22
C SER A 266 14.22 -16.39 9.44
N GLU A 267 14.71 -15.97 10.58
CA GLU A 267 13.90 -15.81 11.79
C GLU A 267 12.84 -14.72 11.63
N LYS A 268 13.24 -13.55 11.08
CA LYS A 268 12.30 -12.46 10.78
C LYS A 268 11.25 -12.87 9.75
N ARG A 269 11.59 -13.68 8.76
CA ARG A 269 10.62 -14.29 7.84
C ARG A 269 9.57 -15.10 8.59
N ASP A 270 9.98 -15.95 9.51
CA ASP A 270 9.06 -16.79 10.26
C ASP A 270 8.09 -15.96 11.12
N PHE A 271 8.59 -14.86 11.73
CA PHE A 271 7.75 -13.89 12.42
C PHE A 271 6.72 -13.25 11.44
N VAL A 272 7.15 -12.72 10.30
CA VAL A 272 6.25 -12.07 9.33
C VAL A 272 5.19 -13.05 8.80
N ILE A 273 5.57 -14.30 8.52
CA ILE A 273 4.62 -15.33 8.11
C ILE A 273 3.58 -15.60 9.19
N SER A 274 3.97 -15.55 10.47
CA SER A 274 3.04 -15.74 11.59
C SER A 274 2.00 -14.61 11.73
N LEU A 275 2.29 -13.42 11.19
CA LEU A 275 1.34 -12.29 11.18
C LEU A 275 0.18 -12.48 10.18
N GLY A 276 0.26 -13.44 9.29
CA GLY A 276 -0.90 -13.83 8.48
C GLY A 276 -0.70 -13.82 6.96
N PRO A 277 -1.14 -12.79 6.21
CA PRO A 277 -1.51 -13.00 4.80
C PRO A 277 -0.37 -13.16 3.79
N LEU A 278 0.87 -12.84 4.15
CA LEU A 278 2.00 -12.85 3.20
C LEU A 278 2.78 -14.19 3.29
N ALA A 279 2.30 -15.22 2.61
CA ALA A 279 2.74 -16.60 2.84
C ALA A 279 3.89 -17.13 1.95
N TYR A 280 4.53 -16.31 1.11
CA TYR A 280 5.67 -16.79 0.31
C TYR A 280 7.00 -16.63 1.04
N SER A 281 7.41 -17.69 1.73
CA SER A 281 8.62 -17.68 2.57
C SER A 281 9.87 -17.13 1.87
N ASN A 282 10.09 -17.47 0.60
CA ASN A 282 11.25 -16.99 -0.15
C ASN A 282 11.21 -15.48 -0.44
N VAL A 283 10.03 -14.93 -0.73
CA VAL A 283 9.87 -13.48 -0.96
C VAL A 283 10.04 -12.73 0.35
N ILE A 284 9.38 -13.20 1.42
CA ILE A 284 9.50 -12.58 2.74
C ILE A 284 10.95 -12.65 3.26
N GLU A 285 11.65 -13.79 3.07
CA GLU A 285 13.07 -13.90 3.45
C GLU A 285 13.95 -12.90 2.68
N PHE A 286 13.70 -12.74 1.38
CA PHE A 286 14.39 -11.73 0.57
C PHE A 286 14.12 -10.31 1.11
N LEU A 287 12.87 -9.98 1.43
CA LEU A 287 12.49 -8.67 1.98
C LEU A 287 13.12 -8.44 3.36
N CYS A 288 13.11 -9.43 4.25
CA CYS A 288 13.77 -9.36 5.55
C CYS A 288 15.30 -9.15 5.41
N ASN A 289 15.95 -9.85 4.45
CA ASN A 289 17.35 -9.63 4.15
C ASN A 289 17.63 -8.21 3.60
N LEU A 290 16.72 -7.65 2.82
CA LEU A 290 16.83 -6.27 2.34
C LEU A 290 16.73 -5.26 3.48
N LEU A 291 15.79 -5.45 4.41
CA LEU A 291 15.65 -4.62 5.62
C LEU A 291 16.93 -4.69 6.48
N THR A 292 17.45 -5.89 6.71
CA THR A 292 18.70 -6.08 7.49
C THR A 292 19.87 -5.37 6.83
N LYS A 293 19.99 -5.46 5.49
CA LYS A 293 21.01 -4.74 4.71
C LYS A 293 20.86 -3.23 4.80
N ASN A 294 19.63 -2.71 4.72
CA ASN A 294 19.37 -1.29 4.79
C ASN A 294 19.63 -0.75 6.20
N SER A 295 19.31 -1.52 7.25
CA SER A 295 19.65 -1.17 8.64
C SER A 295 21.18 -1.11 8.84
N GLN A 296 21.92 -2.10 8.34
CA GLN A 296 23.38 -2.09 8.41
C GLN A 296 23.96 -0.85 7.71
N LYS A 297 23.52 -0.59 6.48
CA LYS A 297 23.98 0.58 5.70
C LYS A 297 23.69 1.90 6.42
N GLU A 298 22.53 2.01 7.08
CA GLU A 298 22.17 3.23 7.79
C GLU A 298 22.98 3.43 9.06
N SER A 299 23.26 2.36 9.81
CA SER A 299 24.09 2.43 11.01
C SER A 299 25.53 2.91 10.72
N GLU A 300 26.05 2.65 9.52
CA GLU A 300 27.37 3.13 9.08
C GLU A 300 27.42 4.65 8.83
N LYS A 301 26.25 5.30 8.62
CA LYS A 301 26.15 6.76 8.42
C LYS A 301 26.08 7.54 9.73
N GLY A 302 25.74 6.92 10.84
CA GLY A 302 25.55 7.54 12.15
C GLY A 302 24.12 7.33 12.69
N SER A 303 23.78 8.02 13.80
CA SER A 303 22.47 7.90 14.41
C SER A 303 21.39 8.60 13.60
N LEU A 304 20.35 7.88 13.20
CA LEU A 304 19.13 8.41 12.63
C LEU A 304 18.21 8.94 13.76
N ASP A 305 17.60 10.10 13.55
CA ASP A 305 16.60 10.61 14.48
C ASP A 305 15.23 9.99 14.18
N PHE A 306 14.60 9.38 15.18
CA PHE A 306 13.27 8.75 15.10
C PHE A 306 12.18 9.57 15.82
N GLN A 307 12.43 10.84 16.19
CA GLN A 307 11.45 11.64 16.90
C GLN A 307 10.62 12.53 15.95
N ILE A 308 9.34 12.67 16.26
CA ILE A 308 8.47 13.67 15.67
C ILE A 308 8.47 14.88 16.60
N ASN A 309 8.97 16.00 16.13
CA ASN A 309 9.02 17.28 16.85
C ASN A 309 7.63 17.95 16.94
#